data_da4cf4aea2e0544c39ba440935090288
#
_entry.id   da4cf4aea2e0544c39ba440935090288
#
_cell.length_a   1.000
_cell.length_b   1.000
_cell.length_c   1.000
_cell.angle_alpha   90.00
_cell.angle_beta   90.00
_cell.angle_gamma   90.00
#
_symmetry.space_group_name_H-M   'P 1'
#
loop_
_entity.id
_entity.type
_entity.pdbx_description
1 polymer ?
#
loop_
_entity_poly.entity_id
_entity_poly.type
_entity_poly.pdbx_seq_one_letter_code
_entity_poly.pdbx_strand_id
1 'polypeptide(L)'
;MGTFRQEYTELADSIVTNAIVVPTDVDVANEQHPKFYYYTDRAAWDTGAQFTFISPRVVEALGLKTCGRAEYMGIGGDQVSDTYLVHIGLSNGLLMHNINVYCADIDDYDLLIGMDIITQTDFLITNKDNKTTFQFRTPSEGGLDL
;
A
#
# COMPACT_ATOMS: atom_id res chain seq x y z
N MET A 1 -6.32 4.68 -13.78
CA MET A 1 -7.76 4.43 -13.54
C MET A 1 -7.97 2.96 -13.22
N GLY A 2 -8.67 2.67 -12.16
CA GLY A 2 -8.92 1.30 -11.80
C GLY A 2 -9.83 1.15 -10.59
N THR A 3 -10.31 -0.06 -10.41
CA THR A 3 -11.10 -0.46 -9.25
C THR A 3 -10.47 -1.68 -8.61
N PHE A 4 -10.69 -1.84 -7.33
CA PHE A 4 -10.22 -2.98 -6.57
C PHE A 4 -11.31 -3.43 -5.61
N ARG A 5 -11.45 -4.73 -5.42
CA ARG A 5 -12.41 -5.32 -4.50
C ARG A 5 -11.82 -6.54 -3.82
N GLN A 6 -11.93 -6.57 -2.51
CA GLN A 6 -11.54 -7.71 -1.67
C GLN A 6 -12.69 -8.06 -0.76
N GLU A 7 -13.15 -9.31 -0.83
CA GLU A 7 -14.18 -9.84 0.05
C GLU A 7 -13.54 -10.71 1.12
N TYR A 8 -13.97 -10.51 2.36
CA TYR A 8 -13.53 -11.34 3.50
C TYR A 8 -14.66 -12.29 3.87
N THR A 9 -14.33 -13.42 4.46
CA THR A 9 -15.33 -14.44 4.83
C THR A 9 -16.04 -14.13 6.14
N GLU A 10 -15.54 -13.13 6.88
CA GLU A 10 -16.09 -12.69 8.17
C GLU A 10 -15.81 -11.19 8.35
N LEU A 11 -16.22 -10.63 9.49
CA LEU A 11 -15.88 -9.25 9.80
C LEU A 11 -14.38 -9.12 10.00
N ALA A 12 -13.76 -8.18 9.29
CA ALA A 12 -12.34 -7.89 9.41
C ALA A 12 -12.12 -6.77 10.43
N ASP A 13 -11.18 -6.98 11.33
CA ASP A 13 -10.74 -5.95 12.28
C ASP A 13 -9.62 -5.07 11.71
N SER A 14 -9.05 -5.47 10.59
CA SER A 14 -8.10 -4.68 9.82
C SER A 14 -8.22 -5.04 8.35
N ILE A 15 -7.92 -4.10 7.47
CA ILE A 15 -7.95 -4.33 6.02
C ILE A 15 -6.54 -4.71 5.58
N VAL A 16 -6.37 -5.96 5.20
CA VAL A 16 -5.09 -6.52 4.75
C VAL A 16 -5.31 -7.19 3.40
N THR A 17 -4.46 -6.88 2.44
CA THR A 17 -4.53 -7.44 1.09
C THR A 17 -3.18 -7.99 0.65
N ASN A 18 -3.18 -8.69 -0.48
CA ASN A 18 -1.95 -9.01 -1.20
C ASN A 18 -1.46 -7.76 -1.93
N ALA A 19 -0.15 -7.68 -2.10
CA ALA A 19 0.48 -6.64 -2.90
C ALA A 19 1.84 -7.12 -3.38
N ILE A 20 2.38 -6.45 -4.39
CA ILE A 20 3.78 -6.57 -4.77
C ILE A 20 4.45 -5.21 -4.66
N VAL A 21 5.72 -5.22 -4.27
CA VAL A 21 6.57 -4.02 -4.28
C VAL A 21 7.64 -4.24 -5.35
N VAL A 22 7.77 -3.28 -6.24
CA VAL A 22 8.66 -3.38 -7.40
C VAL A 22 9.64 -2.21 -7.37
N PRO A 23 10.95 -2.45 -7.51
CA PRO A 23 11.90 -1.36 -7.65
C PRO A 23 11.63 -0.51 -8.89
N THR A 24 11.89 0.80 -8.82
CA THR A 24 11.60 1.71 -9.92
C THR A 24 12.58 1.59 -11.10
N ASP A 25 13.70 0.91 -10.91
CA ASP A 25 14.67 0.64 -11.98
C ASP A 25 14.28 -0.59 -12.82
N VAL A 26 13.19 -1.27 -12.46
CA VAL A 26 12.65 -2.40 -13.22
C VAL A 26 11.64 -1.88 -14.24
N ASP A 27 11.80 -2.25 -15.49
CA ASP A 27 10.83 -1.88 -16.53
C ASP A 27 9.58 -2.74 -16.40
N VAL A 28 8.51 -2.13 -15.94
CA VAL A 28 7.19 -2.78 -15.80
C VAL A 28 6.22 -2.38 -16.90
N ALA A 29 6.63 -1.45 -17.78
CA ALA A 29 5.73 -0.87 -18.79
C ALA A 29 5.25 -1.90 -19.81
N ASN A 30 6.09 -2.89 -20.12
CA ASN A 30 5.83 -3.90 -21.13
C ASN A 30 5.71 -5.32 -20.56
N GLU A 31 5.64 -5.46 -19.25
CA GLU A 31 5.56 -6.77 -18.58
C GLU A 31 4.31 -6.84 -17.72
N GLN A 32 3.50 -7.88 -17.91
CA GLN A 32 2.37 -8.15 -17.01
C GLN A 32 2.85 -8.59 -15.63
N HIS A 33 4.02 -9.24 -15.59
CA HIS A 33 4.61 -9.74 -14.34
C HIS A 33 6.08 -9.32 -14.31
N PRO A 34 6.44 -8.35 -13.46
CA PRO A 34 7.84 -7.96 -13.32
C PRO A 34 8.66 -9.15 -12.85
N LYS A 35 9.90 -9.28 -13.37
CA LYS A 35 10.80 -10.38 -13.03
C LYS A 35 11.43 -10.24 -11.66
N PHE A 36 11.40 -9.04 -11.10
CA PHE A 36 12.00 -8.77 -9.81
C PHE A 36 11.00 -7.96 -8.97
N TYR A 37 10.47 -8.59 -7.93
CA TYR A 37 9.48 -7.97 -7.07
C TYR A 37 9.44 -8.70 -5.72
N TYR A 38 8.86 -8.04 -4.73
CA TYR A 38 8.56 -8.63 -3.43
C TYR A 38 7.05 -8.83 -3.32
N TYR A 39 6.63 -10.07 -3.20
CA TYR A 39 5.22 -10.41 -2.96
C TYR A 39 4.96 -10.44 -1.45
N THR A 40 3.82 -9.90 -1.04
CA THR A 40 3.34 -10.00 0.33
C THR A 40 1.83 -10.23 0.37
N ASP A 41 1.38 -11.00 1.36
CA ASP A 41 -0.01 -11.11 1.75
C ASP A 41 -0.31 -10.25 3.00
N ARG A 42 0.62 -9.39 3.38
CA ARG A 42 0.59 -8.58 4.60
C ARG A 42 0.72 -7.10 4.26
N ALA A 43 -0.11 -6.61 3.35
CA ALA A 43 -0.24 -5.19 3.05
C ALA A 43 -1.47 -4.64 3.77
N ALA A 44 -1.25 -3.84 4.81
CA ALA A 44 -2.32 -3.22 5.59
C ALA A 44 -2.70 -1.86 5.02
N TRP A 45 -3.99 -1.56 5.02
CA TRP A 45 -4.52 -0.26 4.61
C TRP A 45 -4.91 0.51 5.86
N ASP A 46 -4.30 1.66 6.10
CA ASP A 46 -4.39 2.38 7.37
C ASP A 46 -4.73 3.85 7.16
N THR A 47 -5.98 4.20 7.42
CA THR A 47 -6.45 5.59 7.34
C THR A 47 -5.86 6.47 8.46
N GLY A 48 -5.27 5.86 9.48
CA GLY A 48 -4.59 6.58 10.56
C GLY A 48 -3.14 6.92 10.24
N ALA A 49 -2.58 6.40 9.15
CA ALA A 49 -1.22 6.70 8.73
C ALA A 49 -1.25 7.78 7.65
N GLN A 50 -0.46 8.83 7.83
CA GLN A 50 -0.34 9.91 6.85
C GLN A 50 0.41 9.45 5.60
N PHE A 51 1.42 8.62 5.77
CA PHE A 51 2.33 8.17 4.71
C PHE A 51 2.31 6.65 4.58
N THR A 52 2.77 6.15 3.43
CA THR A 52 2.95 4.73 3.19
C THR A 52 4.33 4.29 3.67
N PHE A 53 4.36 3.12 4.34
CA PHE A 53 5.57 2.56 4.93
C PHE A 53 5.84 1.17 4.36
N ILE A 54 7.13 0.84 4.24
CA ILE A 54 7.58 -0.53 3.99
C ILE A 54 8.48 -1.00 5.14
N SER A 55 8.49 -2.30 5.38
CA SER A 55 9.33 -2.88 6.42
C SER A 55 10.80 -2.95 5.96
N PRO A 56 11.75 -2.95 6.91
CA PRO A 56 13.17 -3.12 6.57
C PRO A 56 13.45 -4.41 5.80
N ARG A 57 12.70 -5.49 6.04
CA ARG A 57 12.91 -6.76 5.32
C ARG A 57 12.58 -6.66 3.83
N VAL A 58 11.63 -5.79 3.44
CA VAL A 58 11.33 -5.54 2.03
C VAL A 58 12.47 -4.75 1.38
N VAL A 59 12.95 -3.72 2.06
CA VAL A 59 14.10 -2.92 1.59
C VAL A 59 15.31 -3.81 1.35
N GLU A 60 15.62 -4.68 2.30
CA GLU A 60 16.75 -5.59 2.21
C GLU A 60 16.58 -6.62 1.10
N ALA A 61 15.40 -7.26 1.02
CA ALA A 61 15.12 -8.29 0.02
C ALA A 61 15.22 -7.76 -1.41
N LEU A 62 14.81 -6.51 -1.63
CA LEU A 62 14.86 -5.88 -2.96
C LEU A 62 16.15 -5.11 -3.21
N GLY A 63 17.00 -4.95 -2.20
CA GLY A 63 18.22 -4.16 -2.32
C GLY A 63 17.93 -2.71 -2.67
N LEU A 64 16.86 -2.13 -2.12
CA LEU A 64 16.45 -0.77 -2.44
C LEU A 64 17.49 0.23 -1.98
N LYS A 65 17.72 1.26 -2.80
CA LYS A 65 18.58 2.37 -2.45
C LYS A 65 17.73 3.55 -2.01
N THR A 66 18.15 4.21 -0.94
CA THR A 66 17.46 5.38 -0.45
C THR A 66 17.46 6.50 -1.49
N CYS A 67 16.34 7.20 -1.61
CA CYS A 67 16.23 8.41 -2.44
C CYS A 67 16.21 9.68 -1.58
N GLY A 68 16.31 9.56 -0.26
CA GLY A 68 16.33 10.70 0.65
C GLY A 68 16.02 10.30 2.08
N ARG A 69 15.85 11.30 2.92
CA ARG A 69 15.41 11.14 4.31
C ARG A 69 14.31 12.13 4.60
N ALA A 70 13.35 11.74 5.41
CA ALA A 70 12.23 12.58 5.76
C ALA A 70 11.77 12.31 7.19
N GLU A 71 11.09 13.29 7.76
CA GLU A 71 10.51 13.19 9.09
C GLU A 71 9.05 12.79 9.00
N TYR A 72 8.59 12.04 9.98
CA TYR A 72 7.18 11.72 10.15
C TYR A 72 6.83 11.68 11.63
N MET A 73 5.56 11.89 11.94
CA MET A 73 5.05 11.78 13.30
C MET A 73 4.72 10.32 13.59
N GLY A 74 5.49 9.71 14.49
CA GLY A 74 5.26 8.35 14.96
C GLY A 74 4.70 8.32 16.36
N ILE A 75 4.41 7.11 16.85
CA ILE A 75 4.08 6.88 18.25
C ILE A 75 5.34 7.18 19.06
N GLY A 76 5.26 8.13 19.98
CA GLY A 76 6.40 8.55 20.79
C GLY A 76 7.15 9.77 20.27
N GLY A 77 6.65 10.41 19.19
CA GLY A 77 7.16 11.68 18.71
C GLY A 77 7.66 11.64 17.27
N ASP A 78 8.42 12.67 16.90
CA ASP A 78 8.98 12.79 15.55
C ASP A 78 10.03 11.72 15.30
N GLN A 79 9.96 11.11 14.13
CA GLN A 79 10.90 10.11 13.65
C GLN A 79 11.52 10.57 12.34
N VAL A 80 12.70 10.07 12.05
CA VAL A 80 13.40 10.29 10.77
C VAL A 80 13.63 8.93 10.12
N SER A 81 13.29 8.83 8.84
CA SER A 81 13.47 7.61 8.08
C SER A 81 14.11 7.89 6.73
N ASP A 82 14.84 6.92 6.24
CA ASP A 82 15.18 6.87 4.82
C ASP A 82 13.91 6.68 4.03
N THR A 83 13.85 7.26 2.84
CA THR A 83 12.74 7.10 1.91
C THR A 83 13.18 6.38 0.67
N TYR A 84 12.25 5.69 0.04
CA TYR A 84 12.51 4.86 -1.13
C TYR A 84 11.41 5.10 -2.15
N LEU A 85 11.76 4.99 -3.42
CA LEU A 85 10.80 5.12 -4.51
C LEU A 85 10.52 3.73 -5.08
N VAL A 86 9.26 3.32 -5.07
CA VAL A 86 8.84 1.99 -5.51
C VAL A 86 7.57 2.07 -6.35
N HIS A 87 7.28 1.00 -7.07
CA HIS A 87 5.95 0.74 -7.62
C HIS A 87 5.24 -0.25 -6.71
N ILE A 88 3.94 -0.10 -6.54
CA ILE A 88 3.11 -1.02 -5.75
C ILE A 88 2.02 -1.57 -6.66
N GLY A 89 1.97 -2.89 -6.78
CA GLY A 89 0.98 -3.59 -7.57
C GLY A 89 -0.03 -4.34 -6.71
N LEU A 90 -1.26 -4.43 -7.19
CA LEU A 90 -2.34 -5.17 -6.55
C LEU A 90 -2.73 -6.39 -7.37
N SER A 91 -3.45 -7.32 -6.74
CA SER A 91 -3.78 -8.62 -7.35
C SER A 91 -4.63 -8.52 -8.62
N ASN A 92 -5.34 -7.41 -8.82
CA ASN A 92 -6.14 -7.18 -10.03
C ASN A 92 -5.35 -6.59 -11.19
N GLY A 93 -4.03 -6.46 -11.05
CA GLY A 93 -3.16 -5.88 -12.07
C GLY A 93 -3.00 -4.37 -12.00
N LEU A 94 -3.67 -3.71 -11.05
CA LEU A 94 -3.49 -2.27 -10.85
C LEU A 94 -2.09 -2.01 -10.31
N LEU A 95 -1.33 -1.16 -10.99
CA LEU A 95 0.03 -0.79 -10.59
C LEU A 95 0.08 0.69 -10.28
N MET A 96 0.49 1.03 -9.07
CA MET A 96 0.71 2.40 -8.62
C MET A 96 2.19 2.72 -8.80
N HIS A 97 2.48 3.71 -9.65
CA HIS A 97 3.86 4.05 -10.02
C HIS A 97 4.45 5.12 -9.11
N ASN A 98 5.76 5.00 -8.87
CA ASN A 98 6.58 6.05 -8.26
C ASN A 98 6.03 6.51 -6.90
N ILE A 99 5.78 5.55 -6.02
CA ILE A 99 5.32 5.84 -4.67
C ILE A 99 6.55 6.07 -3.78
N ASN A 100 6.59 7.21 -3.13
CA ASN A 100 7.61 7.51 -2.14
C ASN A 100 7.20 6.91 -0.80
N VAL A 101 7.98 5.95 -0.30
CA VAL A 101 7.64 5.21 0.92
C VAL A 101 8.69 5.45 1.99
N TYR A 102 8.24 5.45 3.23
CA TYR A 102 9.11 5.50 4.42
C TYR A 102 9.42 4.07 4.86
N CYS A 103 10.53 3.88 5.53
CA CYS A 103 10.89 2.59 6.11
C CYS A 103 10.75 2.65 7.62
N ALA A 104 10.02 1.72 8.18
CA ALA A 104 9.86 1.61 9.62
C ALA A 104 9.52 0.17 10.00
N ASP A 105 9.75 -0.16 11.27
CA ASP A 105 9.26 -1.41 11.81
C ASP A 105 7.73 -1.30 11.96
N ILE A 106 7.03 -2.09 11.19
CA ILE A 106 5.55 -2.13 11.15
C ILE A 106 5.04 -3.50 11.57
N ASP A 107 5.73 -4.10 12.54
CA ASP A 107 5.42 -5.40 13.11
C ASP A 107 5.50 -6.50 12.03
N ASP A 108 4.49 -7.32 11.88
CA ASP A 108 4.44 -8.40 10.91
C ASP A 108 3.88 -7.98 9.54
N TYR A 109 3.54 -6.70 9.35
CA TYR A 109 3.19 -6.19 8.02
C TYR A 109 4.45 -5.90 7.21
N ASP A 110 4.33 -6.09 5.91
CA ASP A 110 5.40 -5.75 4.97
C ASP A 110 5.19 -4.37 4.35
N LEU A 111 3.94 -3.96 4.24
CA LEU A 111 3.52 -2.71 3.62
C LEU A 111 2.38 -2.14 4.44
N LEU A 112 2.42 -0.83 4.67
CA LEU A 112 1.34 -0.11 5.34
C LEU A 112 0.96 1.06 4.44
N ILE A 113 -0.21 0.95 3.82
CA ILE A 113 -0.69 1.93 2.85
C ILE A 113 -1.45 3.02 3.59
N GLY A 114 -0.95 4.24 3.50
CA GLY A 114 -1.47 5.37 4.22
C GLY A 114 -2.35 6.30 3.40
N MET A 115 -2.68 7.43 3.99
CA MET A 115 -3.59 8.41 3.39
C MET A 115 -3.01 9.06 2.14
N ASP A 116 -1.69 9.07 1.97
CA ASP A 116 -1.05 9.57 0.74
C ASP A 116 -1.52 8.83 -0.52
N ILE A 117 -1.83 7.54 -0.39
CA ILE A 117 -2.44 6.75 -1.46
C ILE A 117 -3.96 6.81 -1.37
N ILE A 118 -4.52 6.60 -0.18
CA ILE A 118 -5.97 6.50 0.02
C ILE A 118 -6.70 7.76 -0.47
N THR A 119 -6.11 8.95 -0.29
CA THR A 119 -6.70 10.22 -0.74
C THR A 119 -6.81 10.36 -2.25
N GLN A 120 -6.16 9.48 -3.01
CA GLN A 120 -6.30 9.45 -4.46
C GLN A 120 -7.44 8.54 -4.92
N THR A 121 -8.18 7.98 -4.00
CA THR A 121 -9.21 6.96 -4.26
C THR A 121 -10.54 7.34 -3.62
N ASP A 122 -11.60 6.70 -4.06
CA ASP A 122 -12.79 6.52 -3.24
C ASP A 122 -12.64 5.18 -2.53
N PHE A 123 -12.62 5.21 -1.22
CA PHE A 123 -12.26 4.09 -0.36
C PHE A 123 -13.49 3.70 0.46
N LEU A 124 -13.94 2.47 0.31
CA LEU A 124 -15.21 2.02 0.88
C LEU A 124 -15.03 0.69 1.62
N ILE A 125 -15.53 0.64 2.83
CA ILE A 125 -15.61 -0.59 3.62
C ILE A 125 -17.07 -0.83 3.97
N THR A 126 -17.60 -1.99 3.64
CA THR A 126 -18.94 -2.39 3.99
C THR A 126 -18.92 -3.71 4.77
N ASN A 127 -19.96 -3.94 5.59
CA ASN A 127 -19.97 -5.06 6.53
C ASN A 127 -21.33 -5.77 6.55
N LYS A 128 -21.91 -5.95 5.40
CA LYS A 128 -23.23 -6.60 5.26
C LYS A 128 -23.12 -8.10 5.55
N ASP A 129 -24.11 -8.64 6.25
CA ASP A 129 -24.24 -10.06 6.56
C ASP A 129 -23.03 -10.62 7.30
N ASN A 130 -22.45 -9.82 8.21
CA ASN A 130 -21.27 -10.16 9.01
C ASN A 130 -20.03 -10.50 8.19
N LYS A 131 -19.91 -9.90 7.01
CA LYS A 131 -18.76 -10.03 6.13
C LYS A 131 -18.28 -8.65 5.70
N THR A 132 -16.98 -8.44 5.82
CA THR A 132 -16.38 -7.19 5.35
C THR A 132 -16.08 -7.28 3.87
N THR A 133 -16.37 -6.20 3.15
CA THR A 133 -15.92 -5.99 1.77
C THR A 133 -15.17 -4.67 1.71
N PHE A 134 -13.97 -4.72 1.17
CA PHE A 134 -13.15 -3.55 0.91
C PHE A 134 -13.12 -3.26 -0.58
N GLN A 135 -13.40 -2.02 -0.95
CA GLN A 135 -13.37 -1.58 -2.34
C GLN A 135 -12.74 -0.22 -2.45
N PHE A 136 -12.09 0.04 -3.57
CA PHE A 136 -11.74 1.41 -3.93
C PHE A 136 -11.78 1.57 -5.45
N ARG A 137 -11.84 2.82 -5.87
CA ARG A 137 -11.65 3.21 -7.27
C ARG A 137 -10.74 4.43 -7.34
N THR A 138 -9.98 4.52 -8.42
CA THR A 138 -9.09 5.64 -8.67
C THR A 138 -9.14 6.02 -10.17
N PRO A 139 -9.23 7.30 -10.51
CA PRO A 139 -9.35 8.45 -9.62
C PRO A 139 -10.70 8.49 -8.91
N SER A 140 -10.81 9.37 -7.91
CA SER A 140 -12.05 9.56 -7.17
C SER A 140 -13.15 10.12 -8.08
N GLU A 141 -14.37 9.59 -7.92
CA GLU A 141 -15.57 10.07 -8.61
C GLU A 141 -16.58 10.67 -7.62
N GLY A 142 -16.21 10.75 -6.34
CA GLY A 142 -17.06 11.28 -5.29
C GLY A 142 -17.70 10.19 -4.44
N GLY A 143 -18.46 10.59 -3.45
CA GLY A 143 -19.02 9.70 -2.45
C GLY A 143 -20.23 8.89 -2.93
N LEU A 144 -20.81 8.17 -1.99
CA LEU A 144 -22.05 7.46 -2.20
C LEU A 144 -23.23 8.43 -2.18
N ASP A 145 -24.24 8.13 -2.98
CA ASP A 145 -25.51 8.82 -2.96
C ASP A 145 -26.42 8.09 -1.96
N LEU A 146 -26.44 8.60 -0.75
CA LEU A 146 -27.21 8.01 0.35
C LEU A 146 -28.58 8.65 0.51
#